data_6ed1f3c9780dafb04d7e2d9895113b72
#
_entry.id   6ed1f3c9780dafb04d7e2d9895113b72
#
_cell.length_a   1.000
_cell.length_b   1.000
_cell.length_c   1.000
_cell.angle_alpha   90.00
_cell.angle_beta   90.00
_cell.angle_gamma   90.00
#
_symmetry.space_group_name_H-M   'P 1'
#
loop_
_entity.id
_entity.type
_entity.pdbx_description
1 polymer ?
#
loop_
_entity_poly.entity_id
_entity_poly.type
_entity_poly.pdbx_seq_one_letter_code
_entity_poly.pdbx_strand_id
1 'polypeptide(L)'
;MIDQPSGRAIEVSIAVTQQGPRDSTVSKVVLVHGAMDRAKSFLPVVEYLPDLSVIEYDRRGYGESLPAGTPAVLAQHVDDLLGVMDDEPTTVVAHSFGCVVAAAAAIQHPGRFRGLGLWEPQVPWMEFWPTSVRRGLEAMAAEVDTDALAERVYVSMVGEKAWERLPEELKVRRRAEGVAFQSDVVIGLSPPFRWEDLTVPSLFGIGLETWPFSQEAATRLATSLGAELFTIAGAGHTAHVSHPQQFAEFVRRSTALSTEDTHQAVTRERP
;
A
#
# COMPACT_ATOMS: atom_id res chain seq x y z
N MET A 1 -49.75 14.91 -6.22
CA MET A 1 -48.48 15.17 -5.47
C MET A 1 -48.06 13.80 -4.97
N ILE A 2 -47.13 13.16 -5.69
CA ILE A 2 -46.62 11.82 -5.33
C ILE A 2 -45.32 12.10 -4.59
N ASP A 3 -45.37 11.76 -3.29
CA ASP A 3 -44.23 11.88 -2.36
C ASP A 3 -43.10 10.95 -2.85
N GLN A 4 -41.97 11.51 -3.24
CA GLN A 4 -40.76 10.74 -3.55
C GLN A 4 -40.09 10.37 -2.24
N PRO A 5 -39.74 9.09 -2.01
CA PRO A 5 -38.99 8.72 -0.83
C PRO A 5 -37.59 9.34 -0.94
N SER A 6 -37.26 10.17 0.04
CA SER A 6 -35.91 10.68 0.27
C SER A 6 -34.98 9.50 0.57
N GLY A 7 -34.36 8.95 -0.47
CA GLY A 7 -33.30 7.98 -0.31
C GLY A 7 -32.15 8.65 0.46
N ARG A 8 -31.98 8.27 1.73
CA ARG A 8 -30.73 8.50 2.45
C ARG A 8 -29.63 7.89 1.61
N ALA A 9 -28.76 8.72 1.03
CA ALA A 9 -27.49 8.25 0.51
C ALA A 9 -26.81 7.48 1.67
N ILE A 10 -26.55 6.20 1.47
CA ILE A 10 -25.73 5.42 2.39
C ILE A 10 -24.36 6.06 2.29
N GLU A 11 -23.92 6.74 3.34
CA GLU A 11 -22.58 7.29 3.45
C GLU A 11 -21.63 6.08 3.50
N VAL A 12 -21.01 5.78 2.38
CA VAL A 12 -20.15 4.61 2.22
C VAL A 12 -18.79 4.99 2.76
N SER A 13 -18.49 4.58 3.99
CA SER A 13 -17.27 4.93 4.68
C SER A 13 -16.17 3.88 4.47
N ILE A 14 -14.92 4.36 4.42
CA ILE A 14 -13.72 3.55 4.50
C ILE A 14 -13.59 3.04 5.95
N ALA A 15 -13.31 1.74 6.10
CA ALA A 15 -13.09 1.13 7.41
C ALA A 15 -11.70 1.48 7.93
N VAL A 16 -11.65 2.21 9.04
CA VAL A 16 -10.43 2.71 9.67
C VAL A 16 -10.33 2.15 11.08
N THR A 17 -9.13 1.75 11.47
CA THR A 17 -8.78 1.36 12.85
C THR A 17 -7.59 2.21 13.31
N GLN A 18 -7.63 2.69 14.54
CA GLN A 18 -6.52 3.40 15.16
C GLN A 18 -6.11 2.68 16.44
N GLN A 19 -4.83 2.40 16.60
CA GLN A 19 -4.23 1.72 17.73
C GLN A 19 -3.11 2.57 18.36
N GLY A 20 -2.77 2.27 19.61
CA GLY A 20 -1.75 3.02 20.35
C GLY A 20 -2.24 4.33 20.97
N PRO A 21 -1.32 5.16 21.46
CA PRO A 21 -1.63 6.42 22.11
C PRO A 21 -2.34 7.39 21.16
N ARG A 22 -3.30 8.16 21.70
CA ARG A 22 -4.04 9.19 20.95
C ARG A 22 -3.64 10.61 21.30
N ASP A 23 -2.53 10.76 22.03
CA ASP A 23 -2.01 12.07 22.40
C ASP A 23 -1.41 12.75 21.17
N SER A 24 -1.66 14.06 21.01
CA SER A 24 -1.14 14.86 19.91
C SER A 24 0.39 14.98 19.87
N THR A 25 1.06 14.66 20.98
CA THR A 25 2.53 14.65 21.05
C THR A 25 3.17 13.38 20.50
N VAL A 26 2.36 12.35 20.23
CA VAL A 26 2.84 11.05 19.72
C VAL A 26 2.88 11.07 18.21
N SER A 27 3.97 10.54 17.63
CA SER A 27 4.10 10.40 16.18
C SER A 27 3.01 9.48 15.62
N LYS A 28 2.32 9.96 14.59
CA LYS A 28 1.29 9.20 13.87
C LYS A 28 1.87 8.56 12.62
N VAL A 29 1.41 7.36 12.31
CA VAL A 29 1.72 6.66 11.08
C VAL A 29 0.45 6.04 10.49
N VAL A 30 0.27 6.19 9.18
CA VAL A 30 -0.79 5.51 8.44
C VAL A 30 -0.18 4.34 7.67
N LEU A 31 -0.75 3.13 7.84
CA LEU A 31 -0.33 1.92 7.13
C LEU A 31 -1.28 1.65 5.95
N VAL A 32 -0.71 1.49 4.76
CA VAL A 32 -1.45 1.29 3.50
C VAL A 32 -1.12 -0.07 2.92
N HIS A 33 -2.09 -0.97 2.91
CA HIS A 33 -1.90 -2.33 2.40
C HIS A 33 -1.83 -2.43 0.87
N GLY A 34 -1.28 -3.53 0.36
CA GLY A 34 -1.18 -3.87 -1.05
C GLY A 34 -2.49 -4.40 -1.65
N ALA A 35 -2.41 -4.87 -2.90
CA ALA A 35 -3.52 -5.56 -3.56
C ALA A 35 -3.79 -6.92 -2.87
N MET A 36 -5.05 -7.36 -2.84
CA MET A 36 -5.52 -8.60 -2.18
C MET A 36 -5.13 -8.73 -0.71
N ASP A 37 -4.83 -7.61 -0.06
CA ASP A 37 -4.45 -7.51 1.35
C ASP A 37 -5.44 -6.61 2.12
N ARG A 38 -5.22 -6.36 3.39
CA ARG A 38 -6.11 -5.59 4.27
C ARG A 38 -5.39 -5.04 5.50
N ALA A 39 -6.01 -4.09 6.20
CA ALA A 39 -5.49 -3.47 7.42
C ALA A 39 -5.02 -4.51 8.45
N LYS A 40 -5.80 -5.55 8.69
CA LYS A 40 -5.50 -6.59 9.69
C LYS A 40 -4.20 -7.36 9.45
N SER A 41 -3.60 -7.31 8.26
CA SER A 41 -2.31 -7.95 7.99
C SER A 41 -1.16 -7.27 8.73
N PHE A 42 -1.33 -6.01 9.11
CA PHE A 42 -0.34 -5.25 9.88
C PHE A 42 -0.44 -5.45 11.39
N LEU A 43 -1.48 -6.12 11.92
CA LEU A 43 -1.63 -6.33 13.36
C LEU A 43 -0.38 -6.88 14.05
N PRO A 44 0.34 -7.87 13.48
CA PRO A 44 1.59 -8.35 14.08
C PRO A 44 2.69 -7.28 14.15
N VAL A 45 2.71 -6.32 13.23
CA VAL A 45 3.64 -5.19 13.23
C VAL A 45 3.30 -4.19 14.33
N VAL A 46 2.00 -3.88 14.48
CA VAL A 46 1.50 -2.90 15.44
C VAL A 46 1.84 -3.28 16.89
N GLU A 47 1.90 -4.57 17.19
CA GLU A 47 2.34 -5.07 18.52
C GLU A 47 3.75 -4.61 18.91
N TYR A 48 4.61 -4.32 17.93
CA TYR A 48 5.96 -3.79 18.12
C TYR A 48 6.04 -2.25 18.07
N LEU A 49 4.90 -1.54 17.97
CA LEU A 49 4.82 -0.08 17.85
C LEU A 49 3.96 0.56 18.97
N PRO A 50 4.12 0.17 20.26
CA PRO A 50 3.23 0.63 21.34
C PRO A 50 3.34 2.13 21.63
N ASP A 51 4.38 2.79 21.16
CA ASP A 51 4.71 4.20 21.32
C ASP A 51 4.26 5.08 20.15
N LEU A 52 3.74 4.48 19.08
CA LEU A 52 3.20 5.20 17.92
C LEU A 52 1.67 5.16 17.89
N SER A 53 1.07 6.22 17.38
CA SER A 53 -0.35 6.20 16.98
C SER A 53 -0.45 5.63 15.56
N VAL A 54 -0.88 4.38 15.45
CA VAL A 54 -0.97 3.67 14.18
C VAL A 54 -2.39 3.72 13.65
N ILE A 55 -2.57 4.22 12.45
CA ILE A 55 -3.83 4.22 11.70
C ILE A 55 -3.72 3.19 10.59
N GLU A 56 -4.66 2.26 10.54
CA GLU A 56 -4.79 1.24 9.53
C GLU A 56 -6.16 1.38 8.87
N TYR A 57 -6.26 1.17 7.58
CA TYR A 57 -7.53 1.15 6.89
C TYR A 57 -7.58 0.09 5.80
N ASP A 58 -8.75 -0.47 5.57
CA ASP A 58 -8.99 -1.29 4.38
C ASP A 58 -9.20 -0.36 3.19
N ARG A 59 -8.37 -0.48 2.16
CA ARG A 59 -8.57 0.27 0.92
C ARG A 59 -9.93 -0.08 0.30
N ARG A 60 -10.53 0.86 -0.39
CA ARG A 60 -11.80 0.69 -1.10
C ARG A 60 -11.85 -0.63 -1.88
N GLY A 61 -12.93 -1.40 -1.72
CA GLY A 61 -13.12 -2.69 -2.37
C GLY A 61 -12.43 -3.88 -1.70
N TYR A 62 -11.79 -3.67 -0.54
CA TYR A 62 -11.16 -4.73 0.26
C TYR A 62 -11.70 -4.76 1.68
N GLY A 63 -11.62 -5.93 2.31
CA GLY A 63 -11.94 -6.14 3.71
C GLY A 63 -13.28 -5.58 4.14
N GLU A 64 -13.31 -4.77 5.18
CA GLU A 64 -14.53 -4.13 5.68
C GLU A 64 -14.93 -2.89 4.83
N SER A 65 -14.04 -2.40 3.95
CA SER A 65 -14.35 -1.35 2.96
C SER A 65 -14.91 -1.91 1.64
N LEU A 66 -15.21 -3.20 1.56
CA LEU A 66 -15.86 -3.81 0.38
C LEU A 66 -17.17 -3.08 -0.01
N PRO A 67 -18.04 -2.66 0.92
CA PRO A 67 -19.24 -1.90 0.59
C PRO A 67 -18.97 -0.51 0.01
N ALA A 68 -17.76 0.04 0.15
CA ALA A 68 -17.38 1.32 -0.45
C ALA A 68 -17.29 1.26 -1.99
N GLY A 69 -17.44 0.05 -2.54
CA GLY A 69 -17.36 -0.20 -3.99
C GLY A 69 -15.92 -0.26 -4.48
N THR A 70 -15.79 -0.45 -5.77
CA THR A 70 -14.49 -0.60 -6.46
C THR A 70 -13.98 0.76 -6.92
N PRO A 71 -12.71 1.10 -6.69
CA PRO A 71 -12.13 2.31 -7.26
C PRO A 71 -11.97 2.14 -8.78
N ALA A 72 -12.43 3.12 -9.54
CA ALA A 72 -12.25 3.11 -11.00
C ALA A 72 -10.94 3.76 -11.44
N VAL A 73 -10.37 4.63 -10.59
CA VAL A 73 -9.17 5.42 -10.88
C VAL A 73 -8.32 5.61 -9.63
N LEU A 74 -7.02 5.85 -9.83
CA LEU A 74 -6.08 6.10 -8.72
C LEU A 74 -6.49 7.27 -7.83
N ALA A 75 -7.11 8.30 -8.39
CA ALA A 75 -7.56 9.49 -7.63
C ALA A 75 -8.51 9.12 -6.48
N GLN A 76 -9.37 8.12 -6.64
CA GLN A 76 -10.27 7.69 -5.56
C GLN A 76 -9.49 7.04 -4.40
N HIS A 77 -8.42 6.31 -4.67
CA HIS A 77 -7.54 5.80 -3.62
C HIS A 77 -6.76 6.93 -2.92
N VAL A 78 -6.36 7.96 -3.67
CA VAL A 78 -5.70 9.15 -3.12
C VAL A 78 -6.66 9.90 -2.20
N ASP A 79 -7.90 10.14 -2.62
CA ASP A 79 -8.93 10.81 -1.82
C ASP A 79 -9.23 10.03 -0.53
N ASP A 80 -9.34 8.69 -0.62
CA ASP A 80 -9.55 7.82 0.54
C ASP A 80 -8.38 7.92 1.53
N LEU A 81 -7.12 7.87 1.07
CA LEU A 81 -5.95 8.02 1.92
C LEU A 81 -5.92 9.39 2.61
N LEU A 82 -6.14 10.47 1.86
CA LEU A 82 -6.17 11.82 2.42
C LEU A 82 -7.32 12.02 3.42
N GLY A 83 -8.45 11.33 3.21
CA GLY A 83 -9.59 11.33 4.15
C GLY A 83 -9.32 10.54 5.44
N VAL A 84 -8.41 9.56 5.40
CA VAL A 84 -7.96 8.79 6.58
C VAL A 84 -6.90 9.54 7.37
N MET A 85 -6.13 10.42 6.71
CA MET A 85 -5.10 11.24 7.33
C MET A 85 -5.74 12.46 8.04
N ASP A 86 -5.14 12.87 9.16
CA ASP A 86 -5.44 14.15 9.79
C ASP A 86 -4.92 15.33 8.93
N ASP A 87 -5.31 16.56 9.29
CA ASP A 87 -4.79 17.76 8.62
C ASP A 87 -3.30 18.00 8.87
N GLU A 88 -2.75 17.47 9.96
CA GLU A 88 -1.33 17.55 10.29
C GLU A 88 -0.50 16.62 9.40
N PRO A 89 0.71 17.07 8.97
CA PRO A 89 1.60 16.22 8.18
C PRO A 89 1.91 14.90 8.89
N THR A 90 1.64 13.79 8.21
CA THR A 90 1.70 12.45 8.78
C THR A 90 2.68 11.57 8.00
N THR A 91 3.35 10.64 8.67
CA THR A 91 4.14 9.60 8.00
C THR A 91 3.20 8.53 7.46
N VAL A 92 3.42 8.11 6.20
CA VAL A 92 2.69 7.01 5.58
C VAL A 92 3.65 5.88 5.25
N VAL A 93 3.33 4.67 5.68
CA VAL A 93 4.07 3.45 5.31
C VAL A 93 3.17 2.56 4.47
N ALA A 94 3.62 2.25 3.28
CA ALA A 94 2.84 1.56 2.28
C ALA A 94 3.53 0.29 1.78
N HIS A 95 2.73 -0.71 1.43
CA HIS A 95 3.17 -2.00 0.90
C HIS A 95 2.66 -2.20 -0.53
N SER A 96 3.55 -2.67 -1.42
CA SER A 96 3.17 -3.15 -2.76
C SER A 96 2.41 -2.08 -3.58
N PHE A 97 1.20 -2.35 -4.07
CA PHE A 97 0.36 -1.37 -4.76
C PHE A 97 -0.01 -0.16 -3.87
N GLY A 98 -0.09 -0.35 -2.55
CA GLY A 98 -0.25 0.77 -1.61
C GLY A 98 0.82 1.84 -1.77
N CYS A 99 2.05 1.48 -2.20
CA CYS A 99 3.12 2.44 -2.50
C CYS A 99 2.76 3.37 -3.66
N VAL A 100 2.04 2.85 -4.67
CA VAL A 100 1.56 3.65 -5.81
C VAL A 100 0.54 4.68 -5.33
N VAL A 101 -0.36 4.27 -4.44
CA VAL A 101 -1.36 5.16 -3.82
C VAL A 101 -0.67 6.25 -2.97
N ALA A 102 0.24 5.85 -2.09
CA ALA A 102 0.96 6.77 -1.20
C ALA A 102 1.83 7.77 -1.97
N ALA A 103 2.57 7.30 -2.98
CA ALA A 103 3.40 8.16 -3.82
C ALA A 103 2.55 9.15 -4.63
N ALA A 104 1.43 8.71 -5.23
CA ALA A 104 0.53 9.59 -5.96
C ALA A 104 -0.05 10.69 -5.06
N ALA A 105 -0.47 10.33 -3.84
CA ALA A 105 -0.99 11.29 -2.86
C ALA A 105 0.08 12.28 -2.42
N ALA A 106 1.32 11.81 -2.18
CA ALA A 106 2.43 12.65 -1.76
C ALA A 106 2.91 13.61 -2.86
N ILE A 107 2.89 13.19 -4.13
CA ILE A 107 3.21 14.05 -5.27
C ILE A 107 2.16 15.17 -5.41
N GLN A 108 0.87 14.84 -5.25
CA GLN A 108 -0.23 15.82 -5.39
C GLN A 108 -0.36 16.73 -4.17
N HIS A 109 -0.05 16.25 -2.97
CA HIS A 109 -0.26 16.94 -1.70
C HIS A 109 0.95 16.84 -0.76
N PRO A 110 2.17 17.27 -1.18
CA PRO A 110 3.40 17.02 -0.42
C PRO A 110 3.36 17.57 1.01
N GLY A 111 2.66 18.68 1.24
CA GLY A 111 2.52 19.27 2.57
C GLY A 111 1.71 18.44 3.57
N ARG A 112 1.00 17.39 3.13
CA ARG A 112 0.26 16.46 4.01
C ARG A 112 1.16 15.32 4.54
N PHE A 113 2.39 15.20 4.04
CA PHE A 113 3.29 14.09 4.36
C PHE A 113 4.55 14.57 5.08
N ARG A 114 4.88 13.94 6.20
CA ARG A 114 6.15 14.10 6.90
C ARG A 114 7.24 13.24 6.29
N GLY A 115 6.88 12.03 5.87
CA GLY A 115 7.77 11.05 5.25
C GLY A 115 7.01 9.86 4.71
N LEU A 116 7.67 9.08 3.85
CA LEU A 116 7.13 7.86 3.25
C LEU A 116 8.03 6.65 3.54
N GLY A 117 7.43 5.54 3.97
CA GLY A 117 8.02 4.21 3.91
C GLY A 117 7.39 3.44 2.75
N LEU A 118 8.16 3.03 1.77
CA LEU A 118 7.67 2.39 0.54
C LEU A 118 8.24 0.98 0.43
N TRP A 119 7.47 -0.03 0.88
CA TRP A 119 7.89 -1.43 0.86
C TRP A 119 7.51 -2.10 -0.46
N GLU A 120 8.53 -2.46 -1.25
CA GLU A 120 8.42 -3.18 -2.53
C GLU A 120 7.37 -2.60 -3.48
N PRO A 121 7.53 -1.34 -3.95
CA PRO A 121 6.59 -0.70 -4.87
C PRO A 121 6.42 -1.53 -6.14
N GLN A 122 5.19 -1.73 -6.56
CA GLN A 122 4.86 -2.40 -7.83
C GLN A 122 4.83 -1.38 -8.97
N VAL A 123 5.76 -1.52 -9.91
CA VAL A 123 5.98 -0.56 -11.00
C VAL A 123 6.06 -1.26 -12.38
N PRO A 124 5.05 -2.05 -12.77
CA PRO A 124 5.11 -2.86 -13.98
C PRO A 124 5.18 -2.04 -15.29
N TRP A 125 4.98 -0.74 -15.23
CA TRP A 125 5.14 0.18 -16.37
C TRP A 125 6.59 0.57 -16.65
N MET A 126 7.52 0.28 -15.73
CA MET A 126 8.93 0.60 -15.94
C MET A 126 9.59 -0.42 -16.88
N GLU A 127 10.51 0.04 -17.75
CA GLU A 127 11.09 -0.78 -18.81
C GLU A 127 11.84 -2.03 -18.34
N PHE A 128 12.47 -1.96 -17.16
CA PHE A 128 13.21 -3.08 -16.58
C PHE A 128 12.30 -4.18 -16.01
N TRP A 129 10.99 -3.94 -15.92
CA TRP A 129 10.05 -4.94 -15.40
C TRP A 129 9.92 -6.11 -16.38
N PRO A 130 10.01 -7.39 -15.92
CA PRO A 130 10.02 -8.53 -16.83
C PRO A 130 8.75 -8.59 -17.69
N THR A 131 8.93 -8.74 -19.00
CA THR A 131 7.81 -8.82 -19.96
C THR A 131 6.85 -9.96 -19.64
N SER A 132 7.34 -11.10 -19.11
CA SER A 132 6.50 -12.23 -18.70
C SER A 132 5.57 -11.87 -17.54
N VAL A 133 6.07 -11.11 -16.56
CA VAL A 133 5.26 -10.63 -15.41
C VAL A 133 4.22 -9.63 -15.91
N ARG A 134 4.63 -8.67 -16.75
CA ARG A 134 3.71 -7.69 -17.36
C ARG A 134 2.58 -8.36 -18.13
N ARG A 135 2.88 -9.36 -18.98
CA ARG A 135 1.86 -10.13 -19.70
C ARG A 135 0.92 -10.89 -18.75
N GLY A 136 1.43 -11.40 -17.64
CA GLY A 136 0.58 -12.00 -16.59
C GLY A 136 -0.41 -11.01 -16.02
N LEU A 137 0.05 -9.78 -15.72
CA LEU A 137 -0.82 -8.69 -15.24
C LEU A 137 -1.83 -8.25 -16.31
N GLU A 138 -1.43 -8.14 -17.58
CA GLU A 138 -2.34 -7.84 -18.69
C GLU A 138 -3.44 -8.91 -18.84
N ALA A 139 -3.09 -10.18 -18.66
CA ALA A 139 -4.07 -11.27 -18.65
C ALA A 139 -5.04 -11.17 -17.46
N MET A 140 -4.55 -10.81 -16.27
CA MET A 140 -5.40 -10.58 -15.09
C MET A 140 -6.31 -9.36 -15.30
N ALA A 141 -5.83 -8.30 -15.93
CA ALA A 141 -6.63 -7.11 -16.27
C ALA A 141 -7.76 -7.42 -17.26
N ALA A 142 -7.58 -8.42 -18.13
CA ALA A 142 -8.56 -8.84 -19.12
C ALA A 142 -9.50 -9.97 -18.64
N GLU A 143 -9.32 -10.48 -17.43
CA GLU A 143 -10.14 -11.58 -16.89
C GLU A 143 -11.60 -11.15 -16.71
N VAL A 144 -12.52 -11.98 -17.16
CA VAL A 144 -13.97 -11.72 -17.06
C VAL A 144 -14.52 -12.20 -15.72
N ASP A 145 -14.04 -13.34 -15.24
CA ASP A 145 -14.43 -13.91 -13.94
C ASP A 145 -13.49 -13.41 -12.84
N THR A 146 -13.84 -12.26 -12.28
CA THR A 146 -13.06 -11.62 -11.22
C THR A 146 -13.09 -12.41 -9.91
N ASP A 147 -14.15 -13.18 -9.64
CA ASP A 147 -14.24 -14.03 -8.46
C ASP A 147 -13.25 -15.19 -8.55
N ALA A 148 -13.18 -15.86 -9.71
CA ALA A 148 -12.19 -16.89 -9.95
C ALA A 148 -10.76 -16.32 -9.98
N LEU A 149 -10.56 -15.11 -10.50
CA LEU A 149 -9.28 -14.41 -10.44
C LEU A 149 -8.83 -14.21 -9.00
N ALA A 150 -9.70 -13.65 -8.14
CA ALA A 150 -9.40 -13.42 -6.73
C ALA A 150 -9.04 -14.72 -6.00
N GLU A 151 -9.79 -15.80 -6.24
CA GLU A 151 -9.50 -17.11 -5.66
C GLU A 151 -8.12 -17.62 -6.07
N ARG A 152 -7.79 -17.60 -7.37
CA ARG A 152 -6.47 -18.03 -7.88
C ARG A 152 -5.33 -17.22 -7.26
N VAL A 153 -5.50 -15.90 -7.19
CA VAL A 153 -4.48 -15.01 -6.60
C VAL A 153 -4.33 -15.28 -5.12
N TYR A 154 -5.44 -15.39 -4.38
CA TYR A 154 -5.40 -15.68 -2.95
C TYR A 154 -4.75 -17.03 -2.65
N VAL A 155 -5.12 -18.08 -3.41
CA VAL A 155 -4.50 -19.41 -3.31
C VAL A 155 -2.99 -19.34 -3.58
N SER A 156 -2.55 -18.56 -4.56
CA SER A 156 -1.13 -18.37 -4.83
C SER A 156 -0.36 -17.72 -3.68
N MET A 157 -1.03 -16.87 -2.90
CA MET A 157 -0.43 -16.15 -1.76
C MET A 157 -0.36 -17.01 -0.48
N VAL A 158 -1.44 -17.73 -0.17
CA VAL A 158 -1.56 -18.44 1.12
C VAL A 158 -1.46 -19.96 1.00
N GLY A 159 -1.54 -20.48 -0.22
CA GLY A 159 -1.56 -21.92 -0.51
C GLY A 159 -2.95 -22.55 -0.44
N GLU A 160 -3.15 -23.60 -1.26
CA GLU A 160 -4.43 -24.32 -1.42
C GLU A 160 -5.01 -24.80 -0.08
N LYS A 161 -4.15 -25.43 0.75
CA LYS A 161 -4.58 -25.94 2.07
C LYS A 161 -5.09 -24.85 3.02
N ALA A 162 -4.53 -23.65 2.94
CA ALA A 162 -4.99 -22.52 3.76
C ALA A 162 -6.33 -21.99 3.23
N TRP A 163 -6.48 -21.92 1.91
CA TRP A 163 -7.74 -21.55 1.27
C TRP A 163 -8.86 -22.53 1.60
N GLU A 164 -8.63 -23.85 1.48
CA GLU A 164 -9.63 -24.88 1.79
C GLU A 164 -10.17 -24.79 3.23
N ARG A 165 -9.31 -24.41 4.19
CA ARG A 165 -9.66 -24.26 5.61
C ARG A 165 -10.48 -23.01 5.94
N LEU A 166 -10.54 -22.04 5.02
CA LEU A 166 -11.34 -20.84 5.27
C LEU A 166 -12.84 -21.19 5.32
N PRO A 167 -13.59 -20.59 6.26
CA PRO A 167 -15.05 -20.62 6.23
C PRO A 167 -15.58 -20.12 4.89
N GLU A 168 -16.67 -20.70 4.39
CA GLU A 168 -17.22 -20.33 3.09
C GLU A 168 -17.61 -18.84 2.99
N GLU A 169 -18.12 -18.28 4.09
CA GLU A 169 -18.42 -16.85 4.17
C GLU A 169 -17.17 -15.98 3.89
N LEU A 170 -16.03 -16.36 4.41
CA LEU A 170 -14.77 -15.64 4.13
C LEU A 170 -14.30 -15.85 2.70
N LYS A 171 -14.49 -17.03 2.12
CA LYS A 171 -14.16 -17.28 0.69
C LYS A 171 -15.01 -16.40 -0.22
N VAL A 172 -16.32 -16.29 0.05
CA VAL A 172 -17.22 -15.41 -0.70
C VAL A 172 -16.72 -13.96 -0.63
N ARG A 173 -16.39 -13.48 0.56
CA ARG A 173 -15.83 -12.11 0.72
C ARG A 173 -14.52 -11.92 -0.04
N ARG A 174 -13.63 -12.92 -0.05
CA ARG A 174 -12.36 -12.85 -0.79
C ARG A 174 -12.55 -12.85 -2.31
N ARG A 175 -13.49 -13.64 -2.81
CA ARG A 175 -13.85 -13.61 -4.24
C ARG A 175 -14.40 -12.25 -4.64
N ALA A 176 -15.28 -11.66 -3.83
CA ALA A 176 -15.83 -10.34 -4.10
C ALA A 176 -14.78 -9.19 -4.16
N GLU A 177 -13.57 -9.39 -3.59
CA GLU A 177 -12.44 -8.45 -3.72
C GLU A 177 -11.82 -8.46 -5.14
N GLY A 178 -12.19 -9.40 -6.01
CA GLY A 178 -11.59 -9.59 -7.33
C GLY A 178 -11.74 -8.40 -8.26
N VAL A 179 -12.87 -7.69 -8.20
CA VAL A 179 -13.09 -6.48 -9.00
C VAL A 179 -12.11 -5.36 -8.58
N ALA A 180 -11.89 -5.20 -7.27
CA ALA A 180 -10.94 -4.22 -6.76
C ALA A 180 -9.49 -4.60 -7.12
N PHE A 181 -9.15 -5.89 -7.03
CA PHE A 181 -7.84 -6.40 -7.46
C PHE A 181 -7.60 -6.13 -8.95
N GLN A 182 -8.57 -6.45 -9.79
CA GLN A 182 -8.47 -6.19 -11.23
C GLN A 182 -8.27 -4.68 -11.51
N SER A 183 -8.99 -3.82 -10.80
CA SER A 183 -8.81 -2.37 -10.90
C SER A 183 -7.40 -1.92 -10.49
N ASP A 184 -6.85 -2.45 -9.39
CA ASP A 184 -5.48 -2.19 -8.97
C ASP A 184 -4.48 -2.59 -10.08
N VAL A 185 -4.69 -3.75 -10.71
CA VAL A 185 -3.84 -4.22 -11.82
C VAL A 185 -3.95 -3.27 -13.02
N VAL A 186 -5.15 -2.87 -13.42
CA VAL A 186 -5.37 -1.94 -14.55
C VAL A 186 -4.69 -0.60 -14.29
N ILE A 187 -4.85 -0.03 -13.10
CA ILE A 187 -4.19 1.22 -12.69
C ILE A 187 -2.67 1.05 -12.72
N GLY A 188 -2.16 -0.09 -12.23
CA GLY A 188 -0.73 -0.37 -12.15
C GLY A 188 -0.06 -0.68 -13.49
N LEU A 189 -0.79 -0.96 -14.56
CA LEU A 189 -0.21 -1.23 -15.89
C LEU A 189 0.21 0.03 -16.65
N SER A 190 -0.29 1.19 -16.27
CA SER A 190 0.04 2.47 -16.91
C SER A 190 0.76 3.39 -15.94
N PRO A 191 1.72 4.24 -16.39
CA PRO A 191 2.43 5.15 -15.51
C PRO A 191 1.46 6.23 -14.98
N PRO A 192 1.05 6.15 -13.70
CA PRO A 192 0.06 7.09 -13.16
C PRO A 192 0.68 8.44 -12.80
N PHE A 193 2.00 8.48 -12.65
CA PHE A 193 2.82 9.65 -12.30
C PHE A 193 4.29 9.36 -12.63
N ARG A 194 5.14 10.36 -12.47
CA ARG A 194 6.60 10.21 -12.55
C ARG A 194 7.16 10.15 -11.14
N TRP A 195 8.01 9.16 -10.86
CA TRP A 195 8.65 9.02 -9.54
C TRP A 195 9.56 10.21 -9.21
N GLU A 196 10.15 10.84 -10.21
CA GLU A 196 11.01 12.02 -10.05
C GLU A 196 10.26 13.25 -9.51
N ASP A 197 8.93 13.24 -9.58
CA ASP A 197 8.10 14.30 -9.01
C ASP A 197 7.86 14.13 -7.50
N LEU A 198 8.30 13.01 -6.91
CA LEU A 198 8.20 12.74 -5.48
C LEU A 198 9.28 13.52 -4.70
N THR A 199 8.86 14.53 -3.95
CA THR A 199 9.75 15.41 -3.17
C THR A 199 9.71 15.15 -1.67
N VAL A 200 8.77 14.32 -1.20
CA VAL A 200 8.65 13.95 0.21
C VAL A 200 9.78 12.99 0.60
N PRO A 201 10.47 13.21 1.75
CA PRO A 201 11.49 12.28 2.25
C PRO A 201 10.98 10.85 2.27
N SER A 202 11.73 9.93 1.67
CA SER A 202 11.26 8.56 1.47
C SER A 202 12.32 7.53 1.86
N LEU A 203 11.87 6.43 2.44
CA LEU A 203 12.63 5.22 2.73
C LEU A 203 12.05 4.06 1.90
N PHE A 204 12.86 3.45 1.07
CA PHE A 204 12.45 2.24 0.34
C PHE A 204 12.81 0.99 1.13
N GLY A 205 11.96 -0.04 1.06
CA GLY A 205 12.18 -1.29 1.77
C GLY A 205 12.07 -2.50 0.85
N ILE A 206 12.89 -3.53 1.09
CA ILE A 206 12.85 -4.82 0.39
C ILE A 206 13.14 -5.98 1.33
N GLY A 207 12.52 -7.13 1.02
CA GLY A 207 12.96 -8.44 1.53
C GLY A 207 14.03 -9.04 0.63
N LEU A 208 15.06 -9.67 1.20
CA LEU A 208 16.13 -10.26 0.40
C LEU A 208 15.73 -11.60 -0.28
N GLU A 209 14.59 -12.19 0.11
CA GLU A 209 14.01 -13.39 -0.50
C GLU A 209 12.81 -13.07 -1.44
N THR A 210 12.65 -11.79 -1.81
CA THR A 210 11.60 -11.38 -2.75
C THR A 210 12.02 -11.60 -4.20
N TRP A 211 11.10 -11.33 -5.13
CA TRP A 211 11.38 -11.45 -6.57
C TRP A 211 12.50 -10.49 -7.00
N PRO A 212 13.44 -10.93 -7.87
CA PRO A 212 14.55 -10.09 -8.34
C PRO A 212 14.10 -8.76 -8.95
N PHE A 213 12.96 -8.73 -9.67
CA PHE A 213 12.42 -7.51 -10.25
C PHE A 213 11.88 -6.52 -9.21
N SER A 214 11.38 -7.01 -8.06
CA SER A 214 10.96 -6.14 -6.94
C SER A 214 12.17 -5.54 -6.24
N GLN A 215 13.25 -6.33 -6.07
CA GLN A 215 14.52 -5.81 -5.54
C GLN A 215 15.10 -4.75 -6.46
N GLU A 216 15.12 -5.00 -7.77
CA GLU A 216 15.60 -4.04 -8.77
C GLU A 216 14.77 -2.76 -8.75
N ALA A 217 13.44 -2.86 -8.66
CA ALA A 217 12.54 -1.72 -8.61
C ALA A 217 12.84 -0.80 -7.41
N ALA A 218 12.84 -1.36 -6.20
CA ALA A 218 13.09 -0.58 -5.00
C ALA A 218 14.50 0.03 -5.00
N THR A 219 15.51 -0.71 -5.46
CA THR A 219 16.90 -0.22 -5.55
C THR A 219 17.04 0.92 -6.55
N ARG A 220 16.46 0.80 -7.75
CA ARG A 220 16.49 1.86 -8.77
C ARG A 220 15.76 3.11 -8.32
N LEU A 221 14.56 2.95 -7.72
CA LEU A 221 13.78 4.07 -7.21
C LEU A 221 14.50 4.79 -6.06
N ALA A 222 15.02 4.03 -5.09
CA ALA A 222 15.81 4.61 -4.00
C ALA A 222 17.02 5.40 -4.55
N THR A 223 17.78 4.81 -5.48
CA THR A 223 18.94 5.47 -6.10
C THR A 223 18.55 6.73 -6.86
N SER A 224 17.49 6.69 -7.69
CA SER A 224 17.08 7.83 -8.52
C SER A 224 16.57 9.02 -7.69
N LEU A 225 16.03 8.74 -6.50
CA LEU A 225 15.51 9.75 -5.58
C LEU A 225 16.51 10.16 -4.48
N GLY A 226 17.73 9.58 -4.47
CA GLY A 226 18.68 9.77 -3.38
C GLY A 226 18.16 9.30 -2.02
N ALA A 227 17.26 8.34 -2.01
CA ALA A 227 16.64 7.80 -0.81
C ALA A 227 17.40 6.58 -0.26
N GLU A 228 17.25 6.32 1.02
CA GLU A 228 17.82 5.13 1.66
C GLU A 228 17.04 3.86 1.27
N LEU A 229 17.73 2.72 1.22
CA LEU A 229 17.17 1.39 1.03
C LEU A 229 17.30 0.57 2.32
N PHE A 230 16.18 0.17 2.90
CA PHE A 230 16.10 -0.72 4.07
C PHE A 230 15.90 -2.18 3.62
N THR A 231 16.66 -3.11 4.18
CA THR A 231 16.60 -4.52 3.80
C THR A 231 16.28 -5.43 4.97
N ILE A 232 15.47 -6.47 4.74
CA ILE A 232 15.20 -7.52 5.73
C ILE A 232 15.68 -8.86 5.17
N ALA A 233 16.69 -9.44 5.81
CA ALA A 233 17.19 -10.78 5.45
C ALA A 233 16.15 -11.86 5.78
N GLY A 234 15.97 -12.83 4.89
CA GLY A 234 14.99 -13.91 5.02
C GLY A 234 13.54 -13.51 4.71
N ALA A 235 13.25 -12.22 4.53
CA ALA A 235 11.91 -11.76 4.20
C ALA A 235 11.65 -11.82 2.68
N GLY A 236 10.43 -12.19 2.32
CA GLY A 236 9.88 -12.01 0.98
C GLY A 236 8.98 -10.78 0.91
N HIS A 237 8.10 -10.75 -0.10
CA HIS A 237 7.20 -9.63 -0.38
C HIS A 237 6.34 -9.20 0.83
N THR A 238 5.81 -10.16 1.57
CA THR A 238 4.92 -9.91 2.72
C THR A 238 5.67 -9.88 4.06
N ALA A 239 6.74 -9.09 4.16
CA ALA A 239 7.57 -8.99 5.36
C ALA A 239 6.78 -8.53 6.60
N HIS A 240 5.75 -7.70 6.43
CA HIS A 240 4.86 -7.28 7.52
C HIS A 240 4.13 -8.45 8.21
N VAL A 241 3.97 -9.59 7.52
CA VAL A 241 3.38 -10.82 8.06
C VAL A 241 4.46 -11.75 8.60
N SER A 242 5.54 -11.98 7.82
CA SER A 242 6.56 -12.98 8.11
C SER A 242 7.68 -12.50 9.05
N HIS A 243 7.97 -11.20 9.06
CA HIS A 243 9.03 -10.54 9.83
C HIS A 243 8.52 -9.25 10.50
N PRO A 244 7.46 -9.33 11.32
CA PRO A 244 6.75 -8.15 11.81
C PRO A 244 7.63 -7.23 12.68
N GLN A 245 8.55 -7.79 13.47
CA GLN A 245 9.45 -7.00 14.30
C GLN A 245 10.41 -6.15 13.44
N GLN A 246 11.02 -6.74 12.41
CA GLN A 246 11.92 -6.01 11.52
C GLN A 246 11.14 -5.02 10.63
N PHE A 247 9.91 -5.36 10.25
CA PHE A 247 9.06 -4.42 9.55
C PHE A 247 8.64 -3.24 10.44
N ALA A 248 8.44 -3.45 11.74
CA ALA A 248 8.21 -2.37 12.69
C ALA A 248 9.42 -1.42 12.79
N GLU A 249 10.65 -1.94 12.66
CA GLU A 249 11.85 -1.10 12.55
C GLU A 249 11.84 -0.25 11.28
N PHE A 250 11.43 -0.81 10.15
CA PHE A 250 11.21 -0.04 8.91
C PHE A 250 10.18 1.08 9.12
N VAL A 251 9.07 0.80 9.82
CA VAL A 251 8.07 1.82 10.17
C VAL A 251 8.71 2.93 11.03
N ARG A 252 9.48 2.59 12.08
CA ARG A 252 10.16 3.57 12.93
C ARG A 252 11.16 4.43 12.16
N ARG A 253 11.95 3.82 11.29
CA ARG A 253 12.88 4.54 10.42
C ARG A 253 12.14 5.53 9.52
N SER A 254 10.98 5.13 8.99
CA SER A 254 10.14 6.00 8.17
C SER A 254 9.57 7.19 8.96
N THR A 255 9.23 7.01 10.25
CA THR A 255 8.76 8.11 11.11
C THR A 255 9.88 9.07 11.54
N ALA A 256 11.14 8.64 11.45
CA ALA A 256 12.31 9.45 11.79
C ALA A 256 12.83 10.28 10.60
N LEU A 257 12.26 10.13 9.38
CA LEU A 257 12.66 10.92 8.23
C LEU A 257 12.39 12.40 8.45
N SER A 258 13.34 13.24 8.08
CA SER A 258 13.23 14.70 8.14
C SER A 258 13.60 15.33 6.80
N THR A 259 13.07 16.53 6.55
CA THR A 259 13.44 17.31 5.35
C THR A 259 14.91 17.72 5.32
N GLU A 260 15.61 17.68 6.45
CA GLU A 260 17.05 17.99 6.55
C GLU A 260 17.92 16.85 5.99
N ASP A 261 17.47 15.60 6.06
CA ASP A 261 18.22 14.44 5.58
C ASP A 261 18.33 14.41 4.04
N THR A 262 17.32 14.95 3.35
CA THR A 262 17.29 14.99 1.86
C THR A 262 18.35 15.96 1.29
N HIS A 263 18.73 17.01 2.01
CA HIS A 263 19.74 17.98 1.55
C HIS A 263 21.17 17.49 1.71
N GLN A 264 21.44 16.58 2.65
CA GLN A 264 22.79 16.04 2.87
C GLN A 264 23.21 14.99 1.85
N ALA A 265 22.26 14.25 1.28
CA ALA A 265 22.53 13.26 0.24
C ALA A 265 22.93 13.94 -1.09
N VAL A 266 22.27 15.03 -1.46
CA VAL A 266 22.55 15.78 -2.70
C VAL A 266 23.87 16.56 -2.66
N THR A 267 24.33 16.98 -1.46
CA THR A 267 25.58 17.75 -1.31
C THR A 267 26.85 16.89 -1.24
N ARG A 268 26.73 15.58 -1.01
CA ARG A 268 27.90 14.66 -0.96
C ARG A 268 28.38 14.16 -2.32
N GLU A 269 27.62 14.36 -3.41
CA GLU A 269 27.93 13.87 -4.75
C GLU A 269 28.24 14.97 -5.79
N ARG A 270 28.61 16.19 -5.36
CA ARG A 270 29.21 17.16 -6.31
C ARG A 270 30.71 17.17 -6.09
N PRO A 271 31.51 16.65 -7.09
CA PRO A 271 32.95 16.77 -7.09
C PRO A 271 33.43 18.21 -7.27
#